data_0969b03d0cd2aac0338d406dde7f186c
#
_entry.id   0969b03d0cd2aac0338d406dde7f186c
#
_cell.length_a   1.000
_cell.length_b   1.000
_cell.length_c   1.000
_cell.angle_alpha   90.00
_cell.angle_beta   90.00
_cell.angle_gamma   90.00
#
_symmetry.space_group_name_H-M   'P 1'
#
loop_
_entity.id
_entity.type
_entity.pdbx_description
1 polymer ?
#
loop_
_entity_poly.entity_id
_entity_poly.type
_entity_poly.pdbx_seq_one_letter_code
_entity_poly.pdbx_strand_id
1 'polypeptide(L)'
;VARWGNDAWPNFNYTVYPAYGDPDTRVHQEFELALNGTYSTYTFHRTGTHVSYKAFQGHGEDPNNSFSTWSTPAGFPVSTAPLPVHMNMWLFQHMAPANGQEVEVIIHSFEYRPL
;
A
#
# COMPACT_ATOMS: atom_id res chain seq x y z
N VAL A 1 -0.18 3.77 4.63
CA VAL A 1 -0.58 5.18 4.67
C VAL A 1 0.37 5.91 5.61
N ALA A 2 1.18 6.79 5.11
CA ALA A 2 2.14 7.51 5.93
C ALA A 2 2.65 8.79 5.23
N ARG A 3 2.73 9.88 5.98
CA ARG A 3 3.40 11.12 5.55
C ARG A 3 4.87 11.18 5.96
N TRP A 4 5.38 10.18 6.65
CA TRP A 4 6.75 10.08 7.14
C TRP A 4 7.22 11.32 7.89
N GLY A 5 6.32 11.94 8.68
CA GLY A 5 6.60 13.15 9.45
C GLY A 5 6.66 14.45 8.63
N ASN A 6 6.24 14.45 7.37
CA ASN A 6 6.19 15.62 6.51
C ASN A 6 4.78 15.84 5.97
N ASP A 7 4.08 16.85 6.46
CA ASP A 7 2.69 17.15 6.09
C ASP A 7 2.54 17.59 4.62
N ALA A 8 3.60 17.98 3.96
CA ALA A 8 3.60 18.31 2.54
C ALA A 8 3.63 17.08 1.63
N TRP A 9 3.90 15.89 2.18
CA TRP A 9 3.92 14.67 1.38
C TRP A 9 2.54 14.03 1.31
N PRO A 10 2.23 13.33 0.20
CA PRO A 10 1.03 12.50 0.10
C PRO A 10 0.98 11.48 1.23
N ASN A 11 -0.23 11.18 1.68
CA ASN A 11 -0.44 10.29 2.82
C ASN A 11 -0.51 8.80 2.45
N PHE A 12 -0.37 8.46 1.17
CA PHE A 12 -0.41 7.08 0.69
C PHE A 12 0.61 6.83 -0.42
N ASN A 13 1.20 5.62 -0.43
CA ASN A 13 2.01 5.17 -1.54
C ASN A 13 1.92 3.65 -1.74
N TYR A 14 2.22 3.22 -2.97
CA TYR A 14 2.62 1.87 -3.30
C TYR A 14 4.11 1.90 -3.62
N THR A 15 4.87 0.94 -3.11
CA THR A 15 6.30 0.84 -3.35
C THR A 15 6.69 -0.60 -3.59
N VAL A 16 7.45 -0.85 -4.64
CA VAL A 16 8.03 -2.16 -4.93
C VAL A 16 9.54 -2.00 -5.08
N TYR A 17 10.27 -2.78 -4.29
CA TYR A 17 11.72 -2.89 -4.39
C TYR A 17 12.08 -3.95 -5.43
N PRO A 18 13.17 -3.77 -6.18
CA PRO A 18 13.62 -4.76 -7.14
C PRO A 18 14.06 -6.06 -6.45
N ALA A 19 13.84 -7.19 -7.12
CA ALA A 19 14.27 -8.51 -6.62
C ALA A 19 15.79 -8.66 -6.52
N TYR A 20 16.52 -7.88 -7.31
CA TYR A 20 17.97 -7.82 -7.35
C TYR A 20 18.43 -6.46 -7.86
N GLY A 21 19.70 -6.15 -7.67
CA GLY A 21 20.27 -4.85 -8.05
C GLY A 21 20.21 -3.83 -6.90
N ASP A 22 20.23 -2.56 -7.26
CA ASP A 22 20.22 -1.45 -6.32
C ASP A 22 18.80 -1.22 -5.77
N PRO A 23 18.57 -1.31 -4.44
CA PRO A 23 17.27 -1.04 -3.83
C PRO A 23 16.78 0.39 -4.05
N ASP A 24 17.64 1.34 -4.36
CA ASP A 24 17.26 2.71 -4.67
C ASP A 24 16.60 2.85 -6.05
N THR A 25 16.63 1.79 -6.88
CA THR A 25 15.86 1.72 -8.13
C THR A 25 14.41 1.26 -7.91
N ARG A 26 13.92 1.28 -6.67
CA ARG A 26 12.51 1.01 -6.36
C ARG A 26 11.57 1.86 -7.18
N VAL A 27 10.43 1.30 -7.52
CA VAL A 27 9.36 2.02 -8.19
C VAL A 27 8.22 2.28 -7.22
N HIS A 28 7.57 3.43 -7.34
CA HIS A 28 6.48 3.81 -6.44
C HIS A 28 5.45 4.68 -7.14
N GLN A 29 4.27 4.74 -6.54
CA GLN A 29 3.19 5.66 -6.86
C GLN A 29 2.72 6.29 -5.55
N GLU A 30 2.72 7.59 -5.50
CA GLU A 30 2.23 8.37 -4.36
C GLU A 30 0.93 9.10 -4.71
N PHE A 31 0.04 9.23 -3.74
CA PHE A 31 -1.18 10.02 -3.91
C PHE A 31 -1.79 10.41 -2.55
N GLU A 32 -2.62 11.44 -2.58
CA GLU A 32 -3.40 11.84 -1.42
C GLU A 32 -4.64 10.97 -1.32
N LEU A 33 -4.71 10.21 -0.22
CA LEU A 33 -5.86 9.39 0.10
C LEU A 33 -6.89 10.22 0.86
N ALA A 34 -8.08 10.37 0.30
CA ALA A 34 -9.25 10.91 0.97
C ALA A 34 -10.38 9.87 0.91
N LEU A 35 -10.67 9.24 2.04
CA LEU A 35 -11.75 8.26 2.12
C LEU A 35 -13.10 8.94 2.26
N ASN A 36 -14.09 8.41 1.55
CA ASN A 36 -15.49 8.71 1.77
C ASN A 36 -16.05 7.66 2.74
N GLY A 37 -16.01 7.96 4.04
CA GLY A 37 -16.33 7.01 5.09
C GLY A 37 -15.08 6.40 5.74
N THR A 38 -15.24 5.32 6.49
CA THR A 38 -14.20 4.74 7.35
C THR A 38 -13.65 3.40 6.87
N TYR A 39 -14.22 2.84 5.80
CA TYR A 39 -13.81 1.55 5.24
C TYR A 39 -13.09 1.69 3.92
N SER A 40 -12.07 0.88 3.73
CA SER A 40 -11.36 0.76 2.47
C SER A 40 -10.86 -0.67 2.26
N THR A 41 -10.75 -1.08 1.02
CA THR A 41 -10.22 -2.39 0.62
C THR A 41 -8.99 -2.17 -0.24
N TYR A 42 -7.93 -2.88 0.07
CA TYR A 42 -6.68 -2.83 -0.69
C TYR A 42 -6.35 -4.21 -1.20
N THR A 43 -6.03 -4.32 -2.47
CA THR A 43 -5.56 -5.57 -3.07
C THR A 43 -4.22 -5.37 -3.74
N PHE A 44 -3.39 -6.39 -3.69
CA PHE A 44 -2.25 -6.48 -4.57
C PHE A 44 -2.15 -7.88 -5.17
N HIS A 45 -1.76 -7.92 -6.42
CA HIS A 45 -1.57 -9.15 -7.17
C HIS A 45 -0.13 -9.19 -7.66
N ARG A 46 0.63 -10.21 -7.24
CA ARG A 46 2.03 -10.39 -7.63
C ARG A 46 2.16 -11.60 -8.53
N THR A 47 2.69 -11.40 -9.71
CA THR A 47 3.08 -12.44 -10.67
C THR A 47 4.60 -12.56 -10.75
N GLY A 48 5.10 -13.42 -11.61
CA GLY A 48 6.55 -13.50 -11.91
C GLY A 48 7.10 -12.29 -12.69
N THR A 49 6.24 -11.41 -13.20
CA THR A 49 6.63 -10.32 -14.11
C THR A 49 6.19 -8.93 -13.66
N HIS A 50 5.20 -8.82 -12.80
CA HIS A 50 4.70 -7.54 -12.30
C HIS A 50 3.99 -7.67 -10.95
N VAL A 51 3.85 -6.53 -10.28
CA VAL A 51 2.97 -6.36 -9.12
C VAL A 51 1.94 -5.30 -9.49
N SER A 52 0.66 -5.59 -9.26
CA SER A 52 -0.42 -4.62 -9.42
C SER A 52 -1.15 -4.40 -8.11
N TYR A 53 -1.57 -3.16 -7.88
CA TYR A 53 -2.31 -2.72 -6.71
C TYR A 53 -3.63 -2.09 -7.13
N LYS A 54 -4.65 -2.29 -6.31
CA LYS A 54 -5.92 -1.56 -6.40
C LYS A 54 -6.38 -1.17 -5.01
N ALA A 55 -7.08 -0.06 -4.94
CA ALA A 55 -7.70 0.42 -3.72
C ALA A 55 -9.14 0.86 -3.99
N PHE A 56 -10.02 0.54 -3.06
CA PHE A 56 -11.46 0.74 -3.18
C PHE A 56 -12.02 1.41 -1.92
N GLN A 57 -13.02 2.25 -2.10
CA GLN A 57 -13.86 2.75 -1.03
C GLN A 57 -14.76 1.60 -0.52
N GLY A 58 -14.96 1.55 0.80
CA GLY A 58 -15.84 0.55 1.40
C GLY A 58 -15.28 -0.86 1.42
N HIS A 59 -16.16 -1.83 1.54
CA HIS A 59 -15.84 -3.25 1.54
C HIS A 59 -15.89 -3.84 0.12
N GLY A 60 -14.93 -4.74 -0.19
CA GLY A 60 -14.90 -5.47 -1.45
C GLY A 60 -14.25 -4.71 -2.59
N GLU A 61 -14.34 -5.31 -3.78
CA GLU A 61 -13.60 -4.91 -4.98
C GLU A 61 -14.54 -4.41 -6.09
N ASP A 62 -15.61 -3.67 -5.74
CA ASP A 62 -16.49 -3.06 -6.74
C ASP A 62 -15.70 -2.04 -7.57
N PRO A 63 -15.58 -2.23 -8.90
CA PRO A 63 -14.86 -1.32 -9.78
C PRO A 63 -15.34 0.13 -9.72
N ASN A 64 -16.64 0.36 -9.44
CA ASN A 64 -17.21 1.70 -9.32
C ASN A 64 -16.69 2.45 -8.07
N ASN A 65 -16.17 1.72 -7.09
CA ASN A 65 -15.61 2.25 -5.86
C ASN A 65 -14.07 2.31 -5.89
N SER A 66 -13.44 1.96 -7.01
CA SER A 66 -11.98 2.04 -7.16
C SER A 66 -11.54 3.49 -7.21
N PHE A 67 -10.61 3.86 -6.34
CA PHE A 67 -10.01 5.19 -6.33
C PHE A 67 -8.52 5.19 -6.70
N SER A 68 -7.90 4.02 -6.78
CA SER A 68 -6.50 3.90 -7.21
C SER A 68 -6.22 2.56 -7.85
N THR A 69 -5.45 2.59 -8.92
CA THR A 69 -4.90 1.40 -9.59
C THR A 69 -3.50 1.73 -10.08
N TRP A 70 -2.54 0.85 -9.80
CA TRP A 70 -1.17 1.01 -10.25
C TRP A 70 -0.50 -0.36 -10.46
N SER A 71 0.46 -0.42 -11.36
CA SER A 71 1.30 -1.60 -11.60
C SER A 71 2.75 -1.20 -11.80
N THR A 72 3.66 -2.11 -11.45
CA THR A 72 5.08 -1.92 -11.78
C THR A 72 5.27 -1.77 -13.29
N PRO A 73 6.26 -0.98 -13.71
CA PRO A 73 6.63 -0.86 -15.13
C PRO A 73 7.00 -2.22 -15.74
N ALA A 74 6.78 -2.36 -17.04
CA ALA A 74 7.20 -3.54 -17.77
C ALA A 74 8.71 -3.77 -17.64
N GLY A 75 9.11 -5.02 -17.39
CA GLY A 75 10.51 -5.39 -17.22
C GLY A 75 11.08 -5.08 -15.83
N PHE A 76 10.30 -4.53 -14.92
CA PHE A 76 10.77 -4.34 -13.55
C PHE A 76 11.02 -5.69 -12.86
N PRO A 77 12.18 -5.90 -12.20
CA PRO A 77 12.53 -7.17 -11.60
C PRO A 77 11.71 -7.45 -10.33
N VAL A 78 10.67 -8.28 -10.47
CA VAL A 78 9.81 -8.69 -9.37
C VAL A 78 10.35 -9.96 -8.71
N SER A 79 10.37 -9.99 -7.38
CA SER A 79 10.74 -11.19 -6.63
C SER A 79 9.72 -12.31 -6.84
N THR A 80 10.22 -13.50 -7.16
CA THR A 80 9.42 -14.75 -7.22
C THR A 80 9.57 -15.60 -5.96
N ALA A 81 10.43 -15.21 -5.02
CA ALA A 81 10.60 -15.90 -3.76
C ALA A 81 9.34 -15.87 -2.90
N PRO A 82 9.10 -16.86 -2.05
CA PRO A 82 8.08 -16.78 -1.01
C PRO A 82 8.34 -15.56 -0.11
N LEU A 83 7.34 -14.71 0.06
CA LEU A 83 7.43 -13.53 0.91
C LEU A 83 6.31 -13.57 1.94
N PRO A 84 6.62 -13.36 3.23
CA PRO A 84 5.59 -13.21 4.25
C PRO A 84 4.82 -11.91 4.06
N VAL A 85 3.56 -11.91 4.48
CA VAL A 85 2.76 -10.69 4.58
C VAL A 85 2.90 -10.13 5.99
N HIS A 86 3.25 -8.86 6.09
CA HIS A 86 3.32 -8.13 7.35
C HIS A 86 2.39 -6.92 7.30
N MET A 87 1.69 -6.68 8.40
CA MET A 87 0.88 -5.47 8.61
C MET A 87 1.41 -4.78 9.85
N ASN A 88 1.92 -3.57 9.69
CA ASN A 88 2.54 -2.82 10.78
C ASN A 88 1.81 -1.49 11.00
N MET A 89 1.57 -1.17 12.26
CA MET A 89 1.22 0.18 12.70
C MET A 89 2.30 0.65 13.67
N TRP A 90 2.95 1.78 13.37
CA TRP A 90 4.06 2.27 14.18
C TRP A 90 4.17 3.79 14.08
N LEU A 91 4.81 4.38 15.07
CA LEU A 91 5.08 5.81 15.11
C LEU A 91 6.43 6.08 14.43
N PHE A 92 6.41 6.80 13.32
CA PHE A 92 7.63 7.18 12.62
C PHE A 92 8.49 8.09 13.51
N GLN A 93 9.75 7.70 13.73
CA GLN A 93 10.70 8.40 14.62
C GLN A 93 10.14 8.65 16.05
N HIS A 94 9.28 7.78 16.56
CA HIS A 94 8.60 7.91 17.85
C HIS A 94 7.72 9.15 18.01
N MET A 95 7.36 9.81 16.92
CA MET A 95 6.46 10.97 16.97
C MET A 95 5.02 10.54 17.20
N ALA A 96 4.37 11.15 18.17
CA ALA A 96 2.95 10.96 18.38
C ALA A 96 2.13 11.51 17.20
N PRO A 97 0.89 11.04 17.00
CA PRO A 97 -0.03 11.63 16.04
C PRO A 97 -0.17 13.14 16.29
N ALA A 98 -0.19 13.95 15.21
CA ALA A 98 -0.17 15.42 15.30
C ALA A 98 -1.36 16.00 16.11
N ASN A 99 -2.48 15.28 16.17
CA ASN A 99 -3.65 15.67 16.96
C ASN A 99 -3.63 15.16 18.41
N GLY A 100 -2.56 14.45 18.84
CA GLY A 100 -2.42 13.87 20.15
C GLY A 100 -3.43 12.79 20.51
N GLN A 101 -4.18 12.27 19.55
CA GLN A 101 -5.17 11.24 19.77
C GLN A 101 -4.61 9.84 19.46
N GLU A 102 -5.19 8.84 20.10
CA GLU A 102 -4.93 7.44 19.76
C GLU A 102 -5.40 7.14 18.33
N VAL A 103 -4.67 6.27 17.66
CA VAL A 103 -5.02 5.77 16.32
C VAL A 103 -5.31 4.29 16.42
N GLU A 104 -6.49 3.90 15.98
CA GLU A 104 -6.90 2.51 15.84
C GLU A 104 -7.10 2.18 14.36
N VAL A 105 -6.59 1.03 13.94
CA VAL A 105 -6.87 0.44 12.63
C VAL A 105 -7.45 -0.94 12.83
N ILE A 106 -8.66 -1.16 12.36
CA ILE A 106 -9.36 -2.45 12.47
C ILE A 106 -9.24 -3.16 11.12
N ILE A 107 -8.61 -4.34 11.13
CA ILE A 107 -8.55 -5.22 9.96
C ILE A 107 -9.74 -6.16 10.03
N HIS A 108 -10.76 -5.91 9.21
CA HIS A 108 -11.99 -6.71 9.19
C HIS A 108 -11.80 -8.06 8.52
N SER A 109 -10.96 -8.13 7.49
CA SER A 109 -10.66 -9.38 6.80
C SER A 109 -9.30 -9.31 6.12
N PHE A 110 -8.68 -10.47 6.00
CA PHE A 110 -7.50 -10.69 5.18
C PHE A 110 -7.72 -11.97 4.40
N GLU A 111 -7.49 -11.92 3.09
CA GLU A 111 -7.58 -13.09 2.23
C GLU A 111 -6.29 -13.22 1.40
N TYR A 112 -5.76 -14.43 1.34
CA TYR A 112 -4.65 -14.79 0.47
C TYR A 112 -5.13 -15.83 -0.54
N ARG A 113 -4.92 -15.54 -1.82
CA ARG A 113 -5.20 -16.47 -2.94
C ARG A 113 -3.88 -16.78 -3.63
N PRO A 114 -3.38 -18.03 -3.55
CA PRO A 114 -2.22 -18.44 -4.33
C PRO A 114 -2.54 -18.36 -5.84
N LEU A 115 -1.51 -18.05 -6.65
CA LEU A 115 -1.59 -18.10 -8.10
C LEU A 115 -1.67 -19.54 -8.61
#